data_07a81ce2e368950275c72c118fe15564
#
_entry.id   07a81ce2e368950275c72c118fe15564
#
_cell.length_a   1.000
_cell.length_b   1.000
_cell.length_c   1.000
_cell.angle_alpha   90.00
_cell.angle_beta   90.00
_cell.angle_gamma   90.00
#
_symmetry.space_group_name_H-M   'P 1'
#
loop_
_entity.id
_entity.type
_entity.pdbx_description
1 polymer ?
#
loop_
_entity_poly.entity_id
_entity_poly.type
_entity_poly.pdbx_seq_one_letter_code
_entity_poly.pdbx_strand_id
1 'polypeptide(L)'
;MGKPTRWVTETKPGHSQWYIDRFRRLAAEGADLAGEARLLDAMVPPGARILDAGCGTGRVAGALAARGHTVVGVDADPALIEAAGTDHPGPRWLVADLAELDLAAQGEPEPFDAAVVAGNVMAFVAPGTEGAVLSRIAAHVRPDGLVVVGFGTDRGYPLTDFDGDAVAAGLRLEHRFATWDLRPWRDDADFAVSVLRRPPNQEPTAPR
;
A
#
# COMPACT_ATOMS: atom_id res chain seq x y z
N MET A 1 -9.11 17.83 11.09
CA MET A 1 -9.79 17.30 9.90
C MET A 1 -8.79 17.37 8.76
N GLY A 2 -8.33 16.22 8.27
CA GLY A 2 -7.31 16.13 7.24
C GLY A 2 -7.75 16.77 5.91
N LYS A 3 -6.81 16.99 5.01
CA LYS A 3 -7.12 17.45 3.65
C LYS A 3 -7.87 16.32 2.91
N PRO A 4 -8.93 16.63 2.12
CA PRO A 4 -9.61 15.59 1.37
C PRO A 4 -8.68 14.97 0.30
N THR A 5 -8.75 13.66 0.16
CA THR A 5 -7.99 12.91 -0.85
C THR A 5 -8.47 13.24 -2.27
N ARG A 6 -7.61 13.08 -3.28
CA ARG A 6 -8.02 13.18 -4.70
C ARG A 6 -9.09 12.15 -5.06
N TRP A 7 -9.12 11.01 -4.37
CA TRP A 7 -10.20 10.02 -4.50
C TRP A 7 -11.59 10.66 -4.30
N VAL A 8 -11.72 11.54 -3.30
CA VAL A 8 -12.99 12.23 -3.01
C VAL A 8 -13.21 13.44 -3.91
N THR A 9 -12.14 14.22 -4.21
CA THR A 9 -12.28 15.51 -4.89
C THR A 9 -12.27 15.42 -6.41
N GLU A 10 -11.64 14.41 -6.99
CA GLU A 10 -11.45 14.28 -8.44
C GLU A 10 -12.30 13.18 -9.05
N THR A 11 -13.03 12.39 -8.23
CA THR A 11 -13.94 11.37 -8.75
C THR A 11 -15.41 11.85 -8.71
N LYS A 12 -16.23 11.24 -9.58
CA LYS A 12 -17.67 11.58 -9.67
C LYS A 12 -18.46 10.90 -8.53
N PRO A 13 -19.62 11.45 -8.12
CA PRO A 13 -20.54 10.75 -7.24
C PRO A 13 -20.84 9.32 -7.74
N GLY A 14 -20.80 8.35 -6.83
CA GLY A 14 -21.01 6.93 -7.18
C GLY A 14 -19.75 6.21 -7.68
N HIS A 15 -18.58 6.87 -7.69
CA HIS A 15 -17.34 6.25 -8.15
C HIS A 15 -16.93 5.02 -7.31
N SER A 16 -17.08 5.09 -5.99
CA SER A 16 -16.77 3.96 -5.11
C SER A 16 -17.64 2.74 -5.44
N GLN A 17 -18.95 2.93 -5.67
CA GLN A 17 -19.83 1.84 -6.08
C GLN A 17 -19.43 1.28 -7.46
N TRP A 18 -19.14 2.15 -8.43
CA TRP A 18 -18.65 1.72 -9.75
C TRP A 18 -17.35 0.90 -9.63
N TYR A 19 -16.43 1.31 -8.74
CA TYR A 19 -15.18 0.61 -8.49
C TYR A 19 -15.41 -0.77 -7.88
N ILE A 20 -16.30 -0.87 -6.89
CA ILE A 20 -16.72 -2.14 -6.26
C ILE A 20 -17.30 -3.09 -7.32
N ASP A 21 -18.28 -2.62 -8.09
CA ASP A 21 -18.94 -3.43 -9.11
C ASP A 21 -17.97 -3.90 -10.20
N ARG A 22 -17.01 -3.04 -10.56
CA ARG A 22 -15.95 -3.39 -11.51
C ARG A 22 -15.12 -4.57 -11.01
N PHE A 23 -14.62 -4.53 -9.77
CA PHE A 23 -13.77 -5.61 -9.26
C PHE A 23 -14.55 -6.90 -9.01
N ARG A 24 -15.79 -6.82 -8.56
CA ARG A 24 -16.69 -7.98 -8.46
C ARG A 24 -16.91 -8.64 -9.82
N ARG A 25 -17.14 -7.85 -10.86
CA ARG A 25 -17.28 -8.37 -12.24
C ARG A 25 -15.99 -9.03 -12.71
N LEU A 26 -14.84 -8.38 -12.57
CA LEU A 26 -13.54 -8.96 -12.95
C LEU A 26 -13.27 -10.29 -12.21
N ALA A 27 -13.59 -10.37 -10.94
CA ALA A 27 -13.47 -11.61 -10.17
C ALA A 27 -14.41 -12.70 -10.70
N ALA A 28 -15.66 -12.36 -11.01
CA ALA A 28 -16.64 -13.30 -11.60
C ALA A 28 -16.25 -13.79 -13.00
N GLU A 29 -15.55 -12.96 -13.76
CA GLU A 29 -14.98 -13.30 -15.07
C GLU A 29 -13.68 -14.12 -14.98
N GLY A 30 -13.16 -14.38 -13.76
CA GLY A 30 -11.95 -15.16 -13.53
C GLY A 30 -10.67 -14.39 -13.83
N ALA A 31 -10.69 -13.04 -13.81
CA ALA A 31 -9.50 -12.24 -14.00
C ALA A 31 -8.49 -12.48 -12.85
N ASP A 32 -7.20 -12.51 -13.19
CA ASP A 32 -6.14 -12.57 -12.19
C ASP A 32 -6.00 -11.23 -11.47
N LEU A 33 -6.48 -11.16 -10.25
CA LEU A 33 -6.45 -9.97 -9.40
C LEU A 33 -5.43 -10.06 -8.25
N ALA A 34 -4.53 -11.06 -8.28
CA ALA A 34 -3.62 -11.37 -7.17
C ALA A 34 -2.13 -11.16 -7.51
N GLY A 35 -1.81 -10.46 -8.59
CA GLY A 35 -0.42 -10.23 -9.02
C GLY A 35 0.45 -9.59 -7.93
N GLU A 36 -0.05 -8.52 -7.31
CA GLU A 36 0.63 -7.80 -6.24
C GLU A 36 0.81 -8.67 -4.99
N ALA A 37 -0.21 -9.46 -4.65
CA ALA A 37 -0.15 -10.38 -3.51
C ALA A 37 0.90 -11.48 -3.74
N ARG A 38 1.02 -12.04 -4.95
CA ARG A 38 2.05 -13.04 -5.26
C ARG A 38 3.46 -12.50 -5.14
N LEU A 39 3.69 -11.27 -5.61
CA LEU A 39 4.99 -10.63 -5.47
C LEU A 39 5.36 -10.47 -3.99
N LEU A 40 4.45 -9.89 -3.20
CA LEU A 40 4.73 -9.65 -1.78
C LEU A 40 4.89 -10.95 -0.99
N ASP A 41 4.05 -11.98 -1.25
CA ASP A 41 4.13 -13.30 -0.64
C ASP A 41 5.52 -13.95 -0.85
N ALA A 42 6.10 -13.78 -2.06
CA ALA A 42 7.44 -14.28 -2.36
C ALA A 42 8.59 -13.53 -1.64
N MET A 43 8.32 -12.34 -1.10
CA MET A 43 9.32 -11.45 -0.48
C MET A 43 9.31 -11.49 1.04
N VAL A 44 8.31 -12.09 1.66
CA VAL A 44 8.13 -12.13 3.11
C VAL A 44 8.12 -13.58 3.63
N PRO A 45 8.42 -13.83 4.91
CA PRO A 45 8.30 -15.16 5.47
C PRO A 45 6.84 -15.63 5.53
N PRO A 46 6.59 -16.95 5.55
CA PRO A 46 5.25 -17.48 5.78
C PRO A 46 4.64 -16.95 7.08
N GLY A 47 3.35 -16.60 7.06
CA GLY A 47 2.63 -16.08 8.22
C GLY A 47 2.99 -14.62 8.58
N ALA A 48 3.63 -13.89 7.68
CA ALA A 48 3.99 -12.49 7.89
C ALA A 48 2.76 -11.62 8.22
N ARG A 49 3.01 -10.57 9.00
CA ARG A 49 2.03 -9.53 9.30
C ARG A 49 2.16 -8.40 8.27
N ILE A 50 1.11 -8.12 7.51
CA ILE A 50 1.15 -7.24 6.33
C ILE A 50 0.12 -6.13 6.44
N LEU A 51 0.53 -4.90 6.12
CA LEU A 51 -0.34 -3.74 5.95
C LEU A 51 -0.66 -3.55 4.45
N ASP A 52 -1.93 -3.59 4.08
CA ASP A 52 -2.43 -3.17 2.76
C ASP A 52 -2.93 -1.73 2.88
N ALA A 53 -2.07 -0.77 2.51
CA ALA A 53 -2.32 0.66 2.68
C ALA A 53 -2.98 1.25 1.41
N GLY A 54 -4.23 1.67 1.53
CA GLY A 54 -5.10 2.01 0.41
C GLY A 54 -5.70 0.75 -0.23
N CYS A 55 -6.25 -0.13 0.61
CA CYS A 55 -6.64 -1.49 0.22
C CYS A 55 -7.83 -1.56 -0.76
N GLY A 56 -8.57 -0.46 -0.94
CA GLY A 56 -9.75 -0.43 -1.78
C GLY A 56 -10.76 -1.51 -1.39
N THR A 57 -11.17 -2.32 -2.36
CA THR A 57 -12.10 -3.46 -2.16
C THR A 57 -11.43 -4.71 -1.55
N GLY A 58 -10.18 -4.61 -1.07
CA GLY A 58 -9.50 -5.66 -0.32
C GLY A 58 -8.93 -6.82 -1.13
N ARG A 59 -8.83 -6.71 -2.47
CA ARG A 59 -8.38 -7.82 -3.33
C ARG A 59 -6.95 -8.32 -3.00
N VAL A 60 -6.03 -7.40 -2.67
CA VAL A 60 -4.65 -7.75 -2.33
C VAL A 60 -4.59 -8.37 -0.94
N ALA A 61 -5.18 -7.72 0.05
CA ALA A 61 -5.26 -8.23 1.43
C ALA A 61 -5.96 -9.60 1.50
N GLY A 62 -7.09 -9.79 0.80
CA GLY A 62 -7.79 -11.07 0.73
C GLY A 62 -6.93 -12.18 0.13
N ALA A 63 -6.20 -11.87 -0.96
CA ALA A 63 -5.29 -12.83 -1.59
C ALA A 63 -4.07 -13.18 -0.73
N LEU A 64 -3.56 -12.24 0.08
CA LEU A 64 -2.49 -12.48 1.06
C LEU A 64 -2.99 -13.30 2.25
N ALA A 65 -4.17 -12.99 2.78
CA ALA A 65 -4.79 -13.77 3.86
C ALA A 65 -5.05 -15.22 3.44
N ALA A 66 -5.50 -15.45 2.20
CA ALA A 66 -5.66 -16.80 1.65
C ALA A 66 -4.34 -17.59 1.52
N ARG A 67 -3.18 -16.91 1.57
CA ARG A 67 -1.84 -17.49 1.63
C ARG A 67 -1.32 -17.69 3.05
N GLY A 68 -2.12 -17.37 4.06
CA GLY A 68 -1.77 -17.58 5.46
C GLY A 68 -1.11 -16.41 6.16
N HIS A 69 -1.11 -15.21 5.55
CA HIS A 69 -0.62 -13.99 6.19
C HIS A 69 -1.68 -13.36 7.10
N THR A 70 -1.23 -12.66 8.15
CA THR A 70 -2.09 -11.80 8.96
C THR A 70 -2.12 -10.41 8.32
N VAL A 71 -3.29 -9.97 7.85
CA VAL A 71 -3.39 -8.74 7.06
C VAL A 71 -4.31 -7.72 7.72
N VAL A 72 -3.88 -6.47 7.73
CA VAL A 72 -4.69 -5.29 8.05
C VAL A 72 -4.81 -4.45 6.79
N GLY A 73 -6.04 -4.23 6.31
CA GLY A 73 -6.35 -3.36 5.19
C GLY A 73 -6.87 -2.02 5.68
N VAL A 74 -6.36 -0.94 5.11
CA VAL A 74 -6.73 0.43 5.45
C VAL A 74 -7.12 1.20 4.20
N ASP A 75 -8.25 1.89 4.23
CA ASP A 75 -8.66 2.82 3.16
C ASP A 75 -9.41 4.01 3.76
N ALA A 76 -9.36 5.16 3.10
CA ALA A 76 -10.09 6.35 3.54
C ALA A 76 -11.58 6.31 3.18
N ASP A 77 -11.99 5.45 2.24
CA ASP A 77 -13.37 5.32 1.79
C ASP A 77 -14.13 4.23 2.56
N PRO A 78 -15.11 4.60 3.41
CA PRO A 78 -15.89 3.63 4.18
C PRO A 78 -16.66 2.62 3.30
N ALA A 79 -17.10 3.02 2.10
CA ALA A 79 -17.83 2.12 1.21
C ALA A 79 -16.92 1.03 0.64
N LEU A 80 -15.65 1.35 0.37
CA LEU A 80 -14.66 0.37 -0.06
C LEU A 80 -14.33 -0.61 1.07
N ILE A 81 -14.19 -0.12 2.30
CA ILE A 81 -13.94 -0.96 3.48
C ILE A 81 -15.12 -1.89 3.78
N GLU A 82 -16.36 -1.42 3.66
CA GLU A 82 -17.55 -2.27 3.81
C GLU A 82 -17.57 -3.39 2.76
N ALA A 83 -17.27 -3.05 1.50
CA ALA A 83 -17.17 -4.04 0.42
C ALA A 83 -16.03 -5.04 0.68
N ALA A 84 -14.86 -4.57 1.12
CA ALA A 84 -13.72 -5.42 1.47
C ALA A 84 -14.07 -6.43 2.56
N GLY A 85 -14.76 -6.01 3.63
CA GLY A 85 -15.21 -6.88 4.71
C GLY A 85 -16.21 -7.93 4.25
N THR A 86 -17.06 -7.59 3.28
CA THR A 86 -18.06 -8.51 2.69
C THR A 86 -17.40 -9.51 1.75
N ASP A 87 -16.54 -9.05 0.85
CA ASP A 87 -16.00 -9.86 -0.24
C ASP A 87 -14.79 -10.70 0.22
N HIS A 88 -14.08 -10.26 1.26
CA HIS A 88 -12.85 -10.91 1.78
C HIS A 88 -12.90 -11.03 3.32
N PRO A 89 -13.68 -11.96 3.88
CA PRO A 89 -13.66 -12.22 5.32
C PRO A 89 -12.30 -12.82 5.72
N GLY A 90 -11.69 -12.24 6.78
CA GLY A 90 -10.40 -12.73 7.31
C GLY A 90 -9.44 -11.63 7.70
N PRO A 91 -9.04 -10.71 6.79
CA PRO A 91 -8.28 -9.53 7.15
C PRO A 91 -9.05 -8.61 8.11
N ARG A 92 -8.32 -7.80 8.87
CA ARG A 92 -8.91 -6.68 9.60
C ARG A 92 -9.02 -5.46 8.68
N TRP A 93 -10.19 -4.81 8.68
CA TRP A 93 -10.49 -3.67 7.81
C TRP A 93 -10.69 -2.42 8.65
N LEU A 94 -10.01 -1.32 8.29
CA LEU A 94 -10.02 -0.06 9.03
C LEU A 94 -10.24 1.12 8.09
N VAL A 95 -11.11 2.04 8.49
CA VAL A 95 -11.27 3.32 7.78
C VAL A 95 -10.31 4.32 8.38
N ALA A 96 -9.32 4.77 7.59
CA ALA A 96 -8.39 5.81 8.01
C ALA A 96 -7.74 6.52 6.82
N ASP A 97 -7.39 7.79 7.00
CA ASP A 97 -6.52 8.53 6.08
C ASP A 97 -5.07 8.12 6.32
N LEU A 98 -4.36 7.72 5.26
CA LEU A 98 -2.98 7.28 5.33
C LEU A 98 -2.02 8.39 5.79
N ALA A 99 -2.34 9.66 5.53
CA ALA A 99 -1.53 10.80 5.97
C ALA A 99 -1.61 11.03 7.50
N GLU A 100 -2.68 10.56 8.14
CA GLU A 100 -2.92 10.65 9.59
C GLU A 100 -2.87 9.27 10.27
N LEU A 101 -2.34 8.24 9.61
CA LEU A 101 -2.38 6.85 10.06
C LEU A 101 -1.74 6.68 11.43
N ASP A 102 -2.52 6.14 12.38
CA ASP A 102 -2.10 5.69 13.70
C ASP A 102 -2.83 4.39 14.04
N LEU A 103 -2.21 3.28 13.67
CA LEU A 103 -2.79 1.95 13.86
C LEU A 103 -2.75 1.52 15.33
N ALA A 104 -1.79 1.99 16.11
CA ALA A 104 -1.74 1.69 17.55
C ALA A 104 -2.98 2.22 18.27
N ALA A 105 -3.40 3.45 17.94
CA ALA A 105 -4.65 4.02 18.46
C ALA A 105 -5.92 3.26 18.03
N GLN A 106 -5.83 2.47 16.96
CA GLN A 106 -6.91 1.64 16.43
C GLN A 106 -6.83 0.16 16.86
N GLY A 107 -5.97 -0.15 17.85
CA GLY A 107 -5.82 -1.49 18.42
C GLY A 107 -4.90 -2.40 17.63
N GLU A 108 -4.03 -1.85 16.79
CA GLU A 108 -2.99 -2.55 16.02
C GLU A 108 -1.58 -2.01 16.39
N PRO A 109 -1.08 -2.22 17.62
CA PRO A 109 0.19 -1.65 18.07
C PRO A 109 1.41 -2.38 17.51
N GLU A 110 1.25 -3.64 17.08
CA GLU A 110 2.36 -4.46 16.61
C GLU A 110 2.82 -4.03 15.21
N PRO A 111 4.13 -3.91 14.99
CA PRO A 111 4.65 -3.53 13.69
C PRO A 111 4.43 -4.61 12.63
N PHE A 112 4.41 -4.20 11.37
CA PHE A 112 4.24 -5.07 10.21
C PHE A 112 5.60 -5.53 9.65
N ASP A 113 5.66 -6.76 9.13
CA ASP A 113 6.80 -7.27 8.37
C ASP A 113 6.94 -6.57 7.03
N ALA A 114 5.80 -6.23 6.43
CA ALA A 114 5.76 -5.48 5.17
C ALA A 114 4.49 -4.62 5.06
N ALA A 115 4.57 -3.60 4.21
CA ALA A 115 3.41 -2.86 3.72
C ALA A 115 3.36 -2.90 2.18
N VAL A 116 2.16 -2.93 1.63
CA VAL A 116 1.90 -2.79 0.19
C VAL A 116 1.02 -1.57 -0.06
N VAL A 117 1.36 -0.81 -1.10
CA VAL A 117 0.61 0.37 -1.58
C VAL A 117 0.35 0.14 -3.06
N ALA A 118 -0.78 -0.50 -3.39
CA ALA A 118 -1.12 -0.94 -4.73
C ALA A 118 -2.29 -0.15 -5.34
N GLY A 119 -2.46 -0.21 -6.65
CA GLY A 119 -3.63 0.39 -7.31
C GLY A 119 -3.58 1.92 -7.44
N ASN A 120 -2.42 2.52 -7.60
CA ASN A 120 -2.21 3.96 -7.75
C ASN A 120 -2.57 4.80 -6.51
N VAL A 121 -2.57 4.24 -5.32
CA VAL A 121 -2.93 4.96 -4.08
C VAL A 121 -2.19 6.29 -3.95
N MET A 122 -0.88 6.33 -4.24
CA MET A 122 -0.07 7.55 -4.15
C MET A 122 -0.55 8.68 -5.08
N ALA A 123 -1.23 8.34 -6.17
CA ALA A 123 -1.85 9.33 -7.05
C ALA A 123 -3.20 9.87 -6.52
N PHE A 124 -3.79 9.21 -5.53
CA PHE A 124 -5.11 9.55 -4.97
C PHE A 124 -5.07 10.13 -3.55
N VAL A 125 -3.92 10.17 -2.89
CA VAL A 125 -3.78 10.86 -1.59
C VAL A 125 -4.01 12.37 -1.73
N ALA A 126 -4.23 13.07 -0.63
CA ALA A 126 -4.42 14.52 -0.68
C ALA A 126 -3.14 15.23 -1.17
N PRO A 127 -3.26 16.24 -2.05
CA PRO A 127 -2.10 16.94 -2.60
C PRO A 127 -1.16 17.50 -1.51
N GLY A 128 0.12 17.17 -1.59
CA GLY A 128 1.16 17.59 -0.64
C GLY A 128 1.18 16.79 0.66
N THR A 129 0.50 15.62 0.71
CA THR A 129 0.57 14.70 1.84
C THR A 129 1.35 13.41 1.52
N GLU A 130 1.86 13.28 0.30
CA GLU A 130 2.51 12.07 -0.20
C GLU A 130 3.68 11.63 0.69
N GLY A 131 4.56 12.57 1.09
CA GLY A 131 5.67 12.29 2.02
C GLY A 131 5.20 11.94 3.42
N ALA A 132 4.09 12.55 3.90
CA ALA A 132 3.50 12.18 5.19
C ALA A 132 2.96 10.75 5.16
N VAL A 133 2.30 10.35 4.07
CA VAL A 133 1.80 8.98 3.86
C VAL A 133 2.96 7.98 3.93
N LEU A 134 4.05 8.20 3.20
CA LEU A 134 5.23 7.32 3.24
C LEU A 134 5.83 7.25 4.65
N SER A 135 5.94 8.39 5.34
CA SER A 135 6.47 8.45 6.71
C SER A 135 5.59 7.67 7.69
N ARG A 136 4.26 7.79 7.57
CA ARG A 136 3.33 7.06 8.43
C ARG A 136 3.38 5.56 8.16
N ILE A 137 3.38 5.14 6.89
CA ILE A 137 3.53 3.72 6.53
C ILE A 137 4.86 3.16 7.06
N ALA A 138 5.97 3.87 6.84
CA ALA A 138 7.30 3.46 7.33
C ALA A 138 7.33 3.29 8.85
N ALA A 139 6.65 4.16 9.61
CA ALA A 139 6.58 4.08 11.07
C ALA A 139 5.90 2.79 11.56
N HIS A 140 4.95 2.24 10.79
CA HIS A 140 4.23 1.01 11.14
C HIS A 140 4.95 -0.29 10.69
N VAL A 141 5.97 -0.20 9.83
CA VAL A 141 6.77 -1.35 9.39
C VAL A 141 7.95 -1.53 10.32
N ARG A 142 8.29 -2.76 10.72
CA ARG A 142 9.44 -3.04 11.58
C ARG A 142 10.78 -2.66 10.93
N PRO A 143 11.85 -2.44 11.70
CA PRO A 143 13.20 -2.37 11.15
C PRO A 143 13.48 -3.60 10.27
N ASP A 144 14.17 -3.40 9.16
CA ASP A 144 14.42 -4.40 8.11
C ASP A 144 13.17 -4.92 7.37
N GLY A 145 11.99 -4.33 7.62
CA GLY A 145 10.76 -4.64 6.90
C GLY A 145 10.67 -3.94 5.54
N LEU A 146 9.73 -4.40 4.72
CA LEU A 146 9.54 -3.95 3.33
C LEU A 146 8.37 -2.98 3.20
N VAL A 147 8.49 -2.02 2.28
CA VAL A 147 7.38 -1.22 1.75
C VAL A 147 7.39 -1.33 0.23
N VAL A 148 6.36 -1.93 -0.36
CA VAL A 148 6.26 -2.09 -1.81
C VAL A 148 5.18 -1.16 -2.35
N VAL A 149 5.57 -0.24 -3.22
CA VAL A 149 4.68 0.82 -3.74
C VAL A 149 4.58 0.73 -5.24
N GLY A 150 3.36 0.68 -5.80
CA GLY A 150 3.12 0.66 -7.24
C GLY A 150 2.16 1.72 -7.71
N PHE A 151 2.62 2.59 -8.64
CA PHE A 151 1.78 3.64 -9.24
C PHE A 151 2.26 4.05 -10.64
N GLY A 152 1.33 4.64 -11.41
CA GLY A 152 1.61 5.21 -12.73
C GLY A 152 2.45 6.48 -12.61
N THR A 153 3.52 6.58 -13.41
CA THR A 153 4.50 7.67 -13.36
C THR A 153 3.98 8.99 -13.94
N ASP A 154 2.87 8.93 -14.68
CA ASP A 154 2.17 10.07 -15.31
C ASP A 154 0.98 10.62 -14.49
N ARG A 155 0.83 10.21 -13.23
CA ARG A 155 -0.33 10.48 -12.38
C ARG A 155 -0.21 11.68 -11.45
N GLY A 156 0.64 12.67 -11.80
CA GLY A 156 0.76 13.92 -11.04
C GLY A 156 1.58 13.82 -9.74
N TYR A 157 2.25 12.69 -9.51
CA TYR A 157 3.28 12.52 -8.49
C TYR A 157 4.55 12.01 -9.17
N PRO A 158 5.51 12.90 -9.46
CA PRO A 158 6.74 12.52 -10.14
C PRO A 158 7.55 11.49 -9.36
N LEU A 159 8.19 10.57 -10.08
CA LEU A 159 9.00 9.54 -9.45
C LEU A 159 10.20 10.09 -8.67
N THR A 160 10.74 11.23 -9.11
CA THR A 160 11.80 11.98 -8.41
C THR A 160 11.34 12.50 -7.05
N ASP A 161 10.10 12.97 -6.96
CA ASP A 161 9.51 13.45 -5.71
C ASP A 161 9.23 12.27 -4.77
N PHE A 162 8.70 11.16 -5.31
CA PHE A 162 8.54 9.91 -4.57
C PHE A 162 9.86 9.41 -3.98
N ASP A 163 10.96 9.45 -4.75
CA ASP A 163 12.28 9.03 -4.27
C ASP A 163 12.78 9.92 -3.13
N GLY A 164 12.59 11.23 -3.25
CA GLY A 164 12.92 12.19 -2.20
C GLY A 164 12.10 11.95 -0.93
N ASP A 165 10.80 11.78 -1.07
CA ASP A 165 9.88 11.52 0.04
C ASP A 165 10.15 10.16 0.72
N ALA A 166 10.50 9.13 -0.06
CA ALA A 166 10.90 7.83 0.50
C ALA A 166 12.16 7.93 1.35
N VAL A 167 13.18 8.66 0.88
CA VAL A 167 14.40 8.93 1.65
C VAL A 167 14.08 9.73 2.91
N ALA A 168 13.25 10.77 2.82
CA ALA A 168 12.82 11.57 3.96
C ALA A 168 12.02 10.75 4.99
N ALA A 169 11.26 9.74 4.55
CA ALA A 169 10.55 8.78 5.39
C ALA A 169 11.48 7.71 6.02
N GLY A 170 12.79 7.76 5.75
CA GLY A 170 13.78 6.81 6.25
C GLY A 170 13.72 5.46 5.52
N LEU A 171 13.20 5.42 4.31
CA LEU A 171 13.15 4.23 3.46
C LEU A 171 14.29 4.25 2.45
N ARG A 172 14.82 3.07 2.12
CA ARG A 172 15.87 2.89 1.11
C ARG A 172 15.32 2.08 -0.07
N LEU A 173 15.43 2.62 -1.27
CA LEU A 173 15.10 1.88 -2.50
C LEU A 173 16.07 0.72 -2.68
N GLU A 174 15.54 -0.50 -2.82
CA GLU A 174 16.32 -1.71 -3.14
C GLU A 174 16.16 -2.11 -4.59
N HIS A 175 14.91 -2.12 -5.07
CA HIS A 175 14.62 -2.50 -6.46
C HIS A 175 13.49 -1.64 -7.03
N ARG A 176 13.51 -1.50 -8.36
CA ARG A 176 12.42 -0.90 -9.12
C ARG A 176 12.14 -1.74 -10.35
N PHE A 177 10.85 -1.97 -10.61
CA PHE A 177 10.35 -2.71 -11.76
C PHE A 177 9.30 -1.87 -12.48
N ALA A 178 9.08 -2.16 -13.78
CA ALA A 178 8.05 -1.50 -14.57
C ALA A 178 6.64 -2.09 -14.30
N THR A 179 6.56 -3.29 -13.74
CA THR A 179 5.30 -4.00 -13.51
C THR A 179 5.37 -4.91 -12.29
N TRP A 180 4.21 -5.35 -11.79
CA TRP A 180 4.12 -6.29 -10.66
C TRP A 180 4.62 -7.72 -10.99
N ASP A 181 4.79 -8.06 -12.26
CA ASP A 181 5.42 -9.31 -12.73
C ASP A 181 6.93 -9.16 -12.99
N LEU A 182 7.57 -8.15 -12.37
CA LEU A 182 9.01 -7.95 -12.32
C LEU A 182 9.67 -7.63 -13.66
N ARG A 183 8.98 -7.03 -14.62
CA ARG A 183 9.65 -6.52 -15.83
C ARG A 183 10.69 -5.47 -15.46
N PRO A 184 11.90 -5.52 -16.05
CA PRO A 184 12.96 -4.58 -15.75
C PRO A 184 12.49 -3.13 -15.88
N TRP A 185 12.91 -2.30 -14.92
CA TRP A 185 12.68 -0.86 -14.98
C TRP A 185 13.36 -0.24 -16.21
N ARG A 186 12.69 0.72 -16.81
CA ARG A 186 13.20 1.59 -17.86
C ARG A 186 12.69 3.00 -17.65
N ASP A 187 13.47 4.01 -18.03
CA ASP A 187 13.12 5.43 -17.80
C ASP A 187 11.86 5.88 -18.55
N ASP A 188 11.45 5.15 -19.59
CA ASP A 188 10.22 5.38 -20.35
C ASP A 188 9.01 4.57 -19.86
N ALA A 189 9.13 3.86 -18.74
CA ALA A 189 8.03 3.08 -18.19
C ALA A 189 6.93 4.00 -17.62
N ASP A 190 5.68 3.69 -17.93
CA ASP A 190 4.49 4.41 -17.50
C ASP A 190 3.98 3.98 -16.11
N PHE A 191 4.60 2.95 -15.53
CA PHE A 191 4.29 2.43 -14.19
C PHE A 191 5.57 2.03 -13.46
N ALA A 192 5.62 2.29 -12.15
CA ALA A 192 6.74 1.90 -11.30
C ALA A 192 6.26 1.05 -10.11
N VAL A 193 6.94 -0.07 -9.89
CA VAL A 193 6.85 -0.87 -8.66
C VAL A 193 8.18 -0.73 -7.94
N SER A 194 8.17 0.01 -6.83
CA SER A 194 9.35 0.28 -6.02
C SER A 194 9.34 -0.58 -4.77
N VAL A 195 10.40 -1.34 -4.56
CA VAL A 195 10.64 -2.13 -3.36
C VAL A 195 11.57 -1.32 -2.47
N LEU A 196 11.03 -0.89 -1.34
CA LEU A 196 11.74 -0.09 -0.34
C LEU A 196 11.96 -0.92 0.91
N ARG A 197 13.06 -0.66 1.60
CA ARG A 197 13.36 -1.27 2.90
C ARG A 197 13.45 -0.19 3.97
N ARG A 198 12.82 -0.45 5.12
CA ARG A 198 13.11 0.31 6.33
C ARG A 198 14.46 -0.20 6.88
N PRO A 199 15.53 0.63 6.94
CA PRO A 199 16.81 0.17 7.45
C PRO A 199 16.70 -0.41 8.86
N PRO A 200 17.57 -1.36 9.24
CA PRO A 200 17.66 -1.82 10.62
C PRO A 200 18.04 -0.65 11.53
N ASN A 201 17.60 -0.70 12.79
CA ASN A 201 18.08 0.25 13.78
C ASN A 201 19.61 0.15 13.84
N GLN A 202 20.31 1.29 13.69
CA GLN A 202 21.76 1.30 13.92
C GLN A 202 22.00 0.93 15.38
N GLU A 203 22.67 -0.19 15.63
CA GLU A 203 23.21 -0.43 16.95
C GLU A 203 24.17 0.73 17.29
N PRO A 204 24.10 1.31 18.49
CA PRO A 204 25.07 2.31 18.89
C PRO A 204 26.45 1.65 18.80
N THR A 205 27.29 2.17 17.90
CA THR A 205 28.70 1.74 17.79
C THR A 205 29.32 1.96 19.15
N ALA A 206 29.65 0.87 19.85
CA ALA A 206 30.38 0.96 21.10
C ALA A 206 31.70 1.71 20.82
N PRO A 207 32.06 2.76 21.58
CA PRO A 207 33.33 3.43 21.40
C PRO A 207 34.47 2.43 21.64
N ARG A 208 35.39 2.35 20.66
CA ARG A 208 36.65 1.57 20.79
C ARG A 208 37.57 2.19 21.83
#